data_bff73cda1fd6f7e6f70be4c9bd1a7d00
#
_entry.id   bff73cda1fd6f7e6f70be4c9bd1a7d00
#
_cell.length_a   1.000
_cell.length_b   1.000
_cell.length_c   1.000
_cell.angle_alpha   90.00
_cell.angle_beta   90.00
_cell.angle_gamma   90.00
#
_symmetry.space_group_name_H-M   'P 1'
#
loop_
_entity.id
_entity.type
_entity.pdbx_description
1 polymer ?
#
loop_
_entity_poly.entity_id
_entity_poly.type
_entity_poly.pdbx_seq_one_letter_code
_entity_poly.pdbx_strand_id
1 'polypeptide(L)'
;VKINNELSAPVASTVGVPQGSVLGPILFNCVMSVLPKLLRDFGVGCHTYADDTQFWVSFDEAGDFNNEATARWRISQAFGIISKFMLENHLKLNPKKTQFIPFSRKTDAIDFAPLALSSDVSISPSSEVRNLGLIMDSKLNFHAYVSDLRRNCFFHLKRLKAIRCFIPQGQFATLVHAFITSRLDFCNSVFYRLPDNLISRIQTVQNSCAKCLTGKKKYDSATQARIELHWLPIRARASFKILVFAHKVVHQSDNAPAYLSSAFSTTKHSRITRFNCDNTLKGFFTCRLSTVGARS
;
A
#
# COMPACT_ATOMS: atom_id res chain seq x y z
N VAL A 1 9.04 29.88 -18.94
CA VAL A 1 7.83 30.21 -18.16
C VAL A 1 7.16 31.40 -18.81
N LYS A 2 5.82 31.40 -18.88
CA LYS A 2 5.03 32.52 -19.43
C LYS A 2 4.23 33.17 -18.31
N ILE A 3 4.43 34.46 -18.09
CA ILE A 3 3.69 35.27 -17.10
C ILE A 3 3.21 36.52 -17.79
N ASN A 4 1.92 36.84 -17.76
CA ASN A 4 1.32 38.04 -18.37
C ASN A 4 1.74 38.29 -19.83
N ASN A 5 1.79 37.26 -20.67
CA ASN A 5 2.25 37.27 -22.05
C ASN A 5 3.77 37.43 -22.26
N GLU A 6 4.58 37.65 -21.27
CA GLU A 6 6.03 37.64 -21.36
C GLU A 6 6.60 36.25 -21.15
N LEU A 7 7.55 35.85 -22.00
CA LEU A 7 8.27 34.58 -21.90
C LEU A 7 9.61 34.81 -21.21
N SER A 8 9.96 33.95 -20.26
CA SER A 8 11.35 33.94 -19.76
C SER A 8 12.32 33.56 -20.87
N ALA A 9 13.57 33.98 -20.72
CA ALA A 9 14.64 33.55 -21.65
C ALA A 9 14.70 32.01 -21.67
N PRO A 10 14.91 31.40 -22.85
CA PRO A 10 15.08 29.95 -22.95
C PRO A 10 16.36 29.53 -22.23
N VAL A 11 16.25 28.48 -21.42
CA VAL A 11 17.38 27.82 -20.77
C VAL A 11 17.55 26.46 -21.40
N ALA A 12 18.76 26.16 -21.88
CA ALA A 12 19.06 24.83 -22.41
C ALA A 12 19.06 23.80 -21.25
N SER A 13 18.29 22.73 -21.40
CA SER A 13 18.33 21.59 -20.52
C SER A 13 19.10 20.47 -21.21
N THR A 14 20.28 20.15 -20.68
CA THR A 14 21.14 19.09 -21.24
C THR A 14 20.87 17.72 -20.65
N VAL A 15 20.15 17.65 -19.53
CA VAL A 15 19.85 16.41 -18.79
C VAL A 15 18.42 16.44 -18.25
N GLY A 16 17.78 15.30 -18.23
CA GLY A 16 16.43 15.13 -17.68
C GLY A 16 15.34 15.52 -18.69
N VAL A 17 14.11 15.58 -18.17
CA VAL A 17 12.92 15.96 -18.93
C VAL A 17 12.19 17.07 -18.19
N PRO A 18 11.59 18.03 -18.92
CA PRO A 18 10.83 19.11 -18.27
C PRO A 18 9.70 18.53 -17.41
N GLN A 19 9.58 19.01 -16.17
CA GLN A 19 8.47 18.64 -15.30
C GLN A 19 7.15 19.09 -15.92
N GLY A 20 6.17 18.16 -15.96
CA GLY A 20 4.87 18.40 -16.62
C GLY A 20 4.84 18.00 -18.10
N SER A 21 5.92 17.47 -18.68
CA SER A 21 5.90 16.89 -20.02
C SER A 21 5.10 15.59 -20.03
N VAL A 22 4.41 15.31 -21.13
CA VAL A 22 3.60 14.09 -21.30
C VAL A 22 4.48 12.83 -21.31
N LEU A 23 5.66 12.90 -21.91
CA LEU A 23 6.59 11.77 -22.01
C LEU A 23 7.47 11.58 -20.77
N GLY A 24 7.62 12.60 -19.93
CA GLY A 24 8.50 12.56 -18.77
C GLY A 24 8.30 11.33 -17.87
N PRO A 25 7.08 11.03 -17.41
CA PRO A 25 6.84 9.84 -16.58
C PRO A 25 7.14 8.53 -17.28
N ILE A 26 6.89 8.44 -18.60
CA ILE A 26 7.13 7.22 -19.38
C ILE A 26 8.64 7.00 -19.51
N LEU A 27 9.41 8.00 -19.90
CA LEU A 27 10.85 7.91 -20.03
C LEU A 27 11.53 7.59 -18.68
N PHE A 28 11.08 8.24 -17.62
CA PHE A 28 11.57 7.94 -16.27
C PHE A 28 11.32 6.49 -15.89
N ASN A 29 10.11 5.95 -16.11
CA ASN A 29 9.79 4.56 -15.84
C ASN A 29 10.61 3.61 -16.71
N CYS A 30 10.91 3.95 -17.96
CA CYS A 30 11.78 3.15 -18.82
C CYS A 30 13.20 3.04 -18.23
N VAL A 31 13.76 4.15 -17.76
CA VAL A 31 15.07 4.15 -17.08
C VAL A 31 15.02 3.32 -15.81
N MET A 32 14.04 3.56 -14.94
CA MET A 32 13.91 2.85 -13.66
C MET A 32 13.59 1.36 -13.81
N SER A 33 13.05 0.90 -14.93
CA SER A 33 12.72 -0.50 -15.18
C SER A 33 13.94 -1.45 -15.21
N VAL A 34 15.12 -0.91 -15.38
CA VAL A 34 16.39 -1.65 -15.36
C VAL A 34 16.77 -2.06 -13.94
N LEU A 35 16.46 -1.22 -12.96
CA LEU A 35 16.90 -1.39 -11.57
C LEU A 35 16.47 -2.72 -10.92
N PRO A 36 15.20 -3.17 -11.02
CA PRO A 36 14.80 -4.47 -10.48
C PRO A 36 15.54 -5.66 -11.10
N LYS A 37 16.00 -5.56 -12.34
CA LYS A 37 16.78 -6.60 -13.01
C LYS A 37 18.19 -6.67 -12.43
N LEU A 38 18.84 -5.52 -12.23
CA LEU A 38 20.17 -5.43 -11.64
C LEU A 38 20.24 -5.99 -10.22
N LEU A 39 19.17 -5.82 -9.44
CA LEU A 39 19.10 -6.27 -8.04
C LEU A 39 18.75 -7.75 -7.90
N ARG A 40 18.11 -8.34 -8.89
CA ARG A 40 17.65 -9.74 -8.85
C ARG A 40 18.81 -10.72 -8.65
N ASP A 41 19.94 -10.49 -9.30
CA ASP A 41 21.10 -11.36 -9.25
C ASP A 41 21.73 -11.40 -7.85
N PHE A 42 21.45 -10.41 -7.01
CA PHE A 42 21.87 -10.34 -5.61
C PHE A 42 20.84 -10.92 -4.63
N GLY A 43 19.74 -11.50 -5.13
CA GLY A 43 18.66 -12.02 -4.30
C GLY A 43 17.89 -10.93 -3.54
N VAL A 44 17.86 -9.71 -4.09
CA VAL A 44 17.17 -8.55 -3.53
C VAL A 44 15.90 -8.31 -4.33
N GLY A 45 14.76 -8.33 -3.64
CA GLY A 45 13.49 -7.92 -4.23
C GLY A 45 13.45 -6.41 -4.38
N CYS A 46 12.89 -5.92 -5.49
CA CYS A 46 12.78 -4.49 -5.76
C CYS A 46 11.47 -4.16 -6.44
N HIS A 47 10.83 -3.08 -5.99
CA HIS A 47 9.72 -2.43 -6.67
C HIS A 47 10.01 -0.94 -6.82
N THR A 48 9.70 -0.40 -7.99
CA THR A 48 9.78 1.03 -8.29
C THR A 48 8.39 1.57 -8.60
N TYR A 49 8.07 2.71 -8.04
CA TYR A 49 6.86 3.46 -8.34
C TYR A 49 7.23 4.93 -8.52
N ALA A 50 7.37 5.37 -9.76
CA ALA A 50 7.97 6.65 -10.11
C ALA A 50 9.35 6.78 -9.45
N ASP A 51 9.56 7.82 -8.65
CA ASP A 51 10.79 8.08 -7.89
C ASP A 51 10.91 7.26 -6.60
N ASP A 52 9.82 6.68 -6.10
CA ASP A 52 9.84 5.84 -4.91
C ASP A 52 10.38 4.44 -5.25
N THR A 53 11.53 4.09 -4.69
CA THR A 53 12.16 2.78 -4.86
C THR A 53 12.14 2.03 -3.54
N GLN A 54 11.63 0.80 -3.57
CA GLN A 54 11.57 -0.11 -2.44
C GLN A 54 12.38 -1.34 -2.76
N PHE A 55 13.21 -1.78 -1.84
CA PHE A 55 13.95 -3.02 -1.97
C PHE A 55 13.99 -3.76 -0.63
N TRP A 56 13.99 -5.09 -0.69
CA TRP A 56 13.90 -5.93 0.49
C TRP A 56 14.67 -7.24 0.33
N VAL A 57 15.07 -7.80 1.45
CA VAL A 57 15.66 -9.12 1.55
C VAL A 57 14.91 -9.88 2.65
N SER A 58 14.57 -11.13 2.38
CA SER A 58 14.06 -12.05 3.40
C SER A 58 15.22 -12.85 3.97
N PHE A 59 15.18 -13.13 5.26
CA PHE A 59 16.18 -13.97 5.93
C PHE A 59 15.50 -14.86 6.99
N ASP A 60 16.16 -15.98 7.31
CA ASP A 60 15.74 -16.91 8.35
C ASP A 60 16.65 -16.76 9.56
N GLU A 61 16.09 -16.58 10.73
CA GLU A 61 16.84 -16.39 11.97
C GLU A 61 17.64 -17.66 12.39
N ALA A 62 17.21 -18.84 11.93
CA ALA A 62 17.83 -20.12 12.24
C ALA A 62 18.72 -20.70 11.13
N GLY A 63 18.87 -19.99 10.02
CA GLY A 63 19.59 -20.49 8.85
C GLY A 63 21.05 -20.03 8.82
N ASP A 64 21.98 -20.96 8.61
CA ASP A 64 23.42 -20.65 8.53
C ASP A 64 23.79 -19.78 7.32
N PHE A 65 23.08 -19.95 6.19
CA PHE A 65 23.41 -19.29 4.93
C PHE A 65 22.57 -18.05 4.61
N ASN A 66 21.44 -17.86 5.26
CA ASN A 66 20.54 -16.74 5.02
C ASN A 66 20.16 -16.03 6.32
N ASN A 67 21.15 -15.69 7.09
CA ASN A 67 21.01 -15.02 8.38
C ASN A 67 20.90 -13.49 8.22
N GLU A 68 20.66 -12.78 9.32
CA GLU A 68 20.56 -11.33 9.36
C GLU A 68 21.81 -10.64 8.80
N ALA A 69 23.00 -11.12 9.11
CA ALA A 69 24.25 -10.53 8.66
C ALA A 69 24.39 -10.58 7.13
N THR A 70 24.05 -11.73 6.54
CA THR A 70 24.02 -11.91 5.07
C THR A 70 22.95 -11.00 4.43
N ALA A 71 21.77 -10.88 5.04
CA ALA A 71 20.73 -9.99 4.55
C ALA A 71 21.17 -8.52 4.58
N ARG A 72 21.80 -8.09 5.66
CA ARG A 72 22.37 -6.74 5.79
C ARG A 72 23.43 -6.46 4.73
N TRP A 73 24.33 -7.41 4.53
CA TRP A 73 25.34 -7.30 3.48
C TRP A 73 24.71 -7.16 2.09
N ARG A 74 23.70 -7.99 1.76
CA ARG A 74 22.99 -7.90 0.47
C ARG A 74 22.31 -6.53 0.29
N ILE A 75 21.68 -5.99 1.33
CA ILE A 75 21.04 -4.66 1.28
C ILE A 75 22.10 -3.57 1.05
N SER A 76 23.25 -3.65 1.72
CA SER A 76 24.36 -2.71 1.52
C SER A 76 24.90 -2.76 0.09
N GLN A 77 25.09 -3.96 -0.47
CA GLN A 77 25.50 -4.12 -1.87
C GLN A 77 24.45 -3.57 -2.83
N ALA A 78 23.17 -3.87 -2.59
CA ALA A 78 22.07 -3.34 -3.38
C ALA A 78 22.05 -1.80 -3.38
N PHE A 79 22.26 -1.18 -2.23
CA PHE A 79 22.35 0.27 -2.12
C PHE A 79 23.51 0.85 -2.93
N GLY A 80 24.66 0.19 -2.92
CA GLY A 80 25.82 0.56 -3.76
C GLY A 80 25.48 0.54 -5.25
N ILE A 81 24.81 -0.54 -5.70
CA ILE A 81 24.35 -0.67 -7.09
C ILE A 81 23.34 0.42 -7.44
N ILE A 82 22.35 0.65 -6.57
CA ILE A 82 21.35 1.71 -6.76
C ILE A 82 22.04 3.08 -6.84
N SER A 83 22.97 3.37 -5.94
CA SER A 83 23.70 4.64 -5.90
C SER A 83 24.49 4.88 -7.18
N LYS A 84 25.20 3.85 -7.66
CA LYS A 84 25.94 3.90 -8.93
C LYS A 84 25.00 4.12 -10.12
N PHE A 85 23.92 3.34 -10.21
CA PHE A 85 22.92 3.48 -11.26
C PHE A 85 22.30 4.89 -11.29
N MET A 86 21.95 5.44 -10.13
CA MET A 86 21.40 6.78 -10.02
C MET A 86 22.41 7.83 -10.50
N LEU A 87 23.68 7.72 -10.09
CA LEU A 87 24.73 8.65 -10.50
C LEU A 87 24.95 8.61 -12.01
N GLU A 88 25.04 7.42 -12.61
CA GLU A 88 25.23 7.23 -14.06
C GLU A 88 24.06 7.80 -14.88
N ASN A 89 22.85 7.83 -14.32
CA ASN A 89 21.65 8.39 -14.95
C ASN A 89 21.33 9.83 -14.50
N HIS A 90 22.29 10.53 -13.91
CA HIS A 90 22.12 11.89 -13.40
C HIS A 90 20.98 12.07 -12.40
N LEU A 91 20.65 11.03 -11.64
CA LEU A 91 19.67 11.02 -10.57
C LEU A 91 20.39 11.14 -9.23
N LYS A 92 19.74 11.78 -8.26
CA LYS A 92 20.30 11.95 -6.90
C LYS A 92 19.46 11.21 -5.88
N LEU A 93 20.07 10.27 -5.18
CA LEU A 93 19.47 9.67 -4.00
C LEU A 93 19.36 10.70 -2.86
N ASN A 94 18.30 10.58 -2.06
CA ASN A 94 18.13 11.38 -0.86
C ASN A 94 18.24 10.49 0.39
N PRO A 95 19.41 10.37 1.04
CA PRO A 95 19.61 9.52 2.22
C PRO A 95 18.69 9.94 3.39
N LYS A 96 18.38 11.22 3.52
CA LYS A 96 17.51 11.74 4.59
C LYS A 96 16.06 11.29 4.47
N LYS A 97 15.60 10.92 3.27
CA LYS A 97 14.26 10.36 3.02
C LYS A 97 14.25 8.83 2.99
N THR A 98 15.42 8.22 2.90
CA THR A 98 15.54 6.76 2.90
C THR A 98 15.25 6.23 4.31
N GLN A 99 14.37 5.25 4.42
CA GLN A 99 13.95 4.65 5.68
C GLN A 99 14.21 3.15 5.64
N PHE A 100 14.59 2.59 6.77
CA PHE A 100 14.80 1.16 6.98
C PHE A 100 13.78 0.65 8.00
N ILE A 101 13.04 -0.39 7.64
CA ILE A 101 12.11 -1.04 8.55
C ILE A 101 12.33 -2.55 8.53
N PRO A 102 12.69 -3.16 9.65
CA PRO A 102 12.72 -4.59 9.82
C PRO A 102 11.32 -5.12 10.14
N PHE A 103 10.92 -6.22 9.49
CA PHE A 103 9.69 -6.93 9.79
C PHE A 103 10.02 -8.23 10.51
N SER A 104 9.47 -8.44 11.70
CA SER A 104 9.62 -9.68 12.46
C SER A 104 8.29 -10.17 13.01
N ARG A 105 8.14 -11.50 13.09
CA ARG A 105 6.99 -12.14 13.75
C ARG A 105 7.20 -12.29 15.26
N LYS A 106 8.43 -12.17 15.75
CA LYS A 106 8.72 -12.29 17.18
C LYS A 106 8.10 -11.13 17.95
N THR A 107 7.60 -11.46 19.14
CA THR A 107 6.94 -10.51 20.03
C THR A 107 7.93 -9.55 20.68
N ASP A 108 9.16 -10.02 20.90
CA ASP A 108 10.20 -9.22 21.51
C ASP A 108 10.75 -8.21 20.52
N ALA A 109 10.97 -6.99 21.00
CA ALA A 109 11.60 -5.95 20.22
C ALA A 109 13.03 -6.42 19.87
N ILE A 110 13.22 -6.90 18.65
CA ILE A 110 14.58 -7.15 18.17
C ILE A 110 15.21 -5.78 17.96
N ASP A 111 16.22 -5.50 18.74
CA ASP A 111 17.01 -4.27 18.61
C ASP A 111 17.92 -4.43 17.38
N PHE A 112 17.38 -4.04 16.23
CA PHE A 112 18.17 -4.04 15.00
C PHE A 112 19.16 -2.88 15.04
N ALA A 113 20.43 -3.19 14.95
CA ALA A 113 21.46 -2.19 14.79
C ALA A 113 21.23 -1.33 13.52
N PRO A 114 21.73 -0.08 13.49
CA PRO A 114 21.66 0.75 12.29
C PRO A 114 22.26 0.03 11.07
N LEU A 115 21.65 0.24 9.91
CA LEU A 115 22.08 -0.34 8.65
C LEU A 115 23.13 0.58 8.01
N ALA A 116 24.37 0.15 7.96
CA ALA A 116 25.42 0.84 7.21
C ALA A 116 25.21 0.61 5.71
N LEU A 117 24.96 1.65 4.95
CA LEU A 117 24.78 1.61 3.50
C LEU A 117 26.05 1.99 2.75
N SER A 118 26.87 2.87 3.33
CA SER A 118 28.20 3.24 2.86
C SER A 118 29.05 3.69 4.06
N SER A 119 30.32 4.06 3.83
CA SER A 119 31.20 4.61 4.89
C SER A 119 30.56 5.76 5.67
N ASP A 120 29.80 6.60 5.00
CA ASP A 120 29.28 7.86 5.55
C ASP A 120 27.74 7.86 5.76
N VAL A 121 27.05 6.80 5.32
CA VAL A 121 25.58 6.71 5.37
C VAL A 121 25.17 5.52 6.21
N SER A 122 24.56 5.81 7.35
CA SER A 122 23.93 4.82 8.24
C SER A 122 22.48 5.21 8.48
N ILE A 123 21.57 4.23 8.44
CA ILE A 123 20.14 4.44 8.67
C ILE A 123 19.69 3.61 9.85
N SER A 124 19.18 4.29 10.88
CA SER A 124 18.58 3.63 12.03
C SER A 124 17.24 2.95 11.64
N PRO A 125 16.92 1.81 12.25
CA PRO A 125 15.64 1.15 12.02
C PRO A 125 14.48 2.04 12.49
N SER A 126 13.44 2.10 11.68
CA SER A 126 12.23 2.83 12.00
C SER A 126 11.16 1.83 12.46
N SER A 127 10.39 2.19 13.50
CA SER A 127 9.25 1.39 13.94
C SER A 127 8.04 1.51 12.98
N GLU A 128 7.96 2.62 12.26
CA GLU A 128 6.90 2.93 11.31
C GLU A 128 7.50 3.62 10.08
N VAL A 129 7.02 3.27 8.91
CA VAL A 129 7.36 3.94 7.65
C VAL A 129 6.12 4.24 6.84
N ARG A 130 6.15 5.36 6.12
CA ARG A 130 5.09 5.70 5.15
C ARG A 130 5.52 5.26 3.77
N ASN A 131 4.78 4.32 3.19
CA ASN A 131 5.01 3.80 1.86
C ASN A 131 3.78 4.04 0.97
N LEU A 132 3.93 4.81 -0.10
CA LEU A 132 2.83 5.17 -1.03
C LEU A 132 1.54 5.61 -0.32
N GLY A 133 1.66 6.33 0.79
CA GLY A 133 0.53 6.79 1.59
C GLY A 133 0.03 5.83 2.68
N LEU A 134 0.47 4.57 2.68
CA LEU A 134 0.19 3.61 3.73
C LEU A 134 1.26 3.70 4.84
N ILE A 135 0.85 3.80 6.10
CA ILE A 135 1.77 3.69 7.24
C ILE A 135 1.85 2.22 7.62
N MET A 136 3.06 1.66 7.50
CA MET A 136 3.38 0.29 7.90
C MET A 136 4.21 0.32 9.17
N ASP A 137 3.86 -0.50 10.14
CA ASP A 137 4.65 -0.76 11.34
C ASP A 137 5.41 -2.08 11.21
N SER A 138 6.47 -2.26 11.99
CA SER A 138 7.35 -3.44 11.96
C SER A 138 6.64 -4.77 12.22
N LYS A 139 5.45 -4.75 12.80
CA LYS A 139 4.60 -5.93 13.08
C LYS A 139 3.41 -6.05 12.14
N LEU A 140 3.24 -5.12 11.20
CA LEU A 140 2.10 -5.03 10.27
C LEU A 140 0.73 -5.03 10.97
N ASN A 141 0.65 -4.40 12.13
CA ASN A 141 -0.59 -4.27 12.92
C ASN A 141 -1.48 -3.11 12.42
N PHE A 142 -0.91 -2.16 11.71
CA PHE A 142 -1.59 -1.00 11.11
C PHE A 142 -2.35 -0.10 12.10
N HIS A 143 -2.00 -0.12 13.38
CA HIS A 143 -2.63 0.75 14.40
C HIS A 143 -2.44 2.23 14.09
N ALA A 144 -1.24 2.64 13.73
CA ALA A 144 -0.91 4.01 13.36
C ALA A 144 -1.66 4.44 12.11
N TYR A 145 -1.70 3.57 11.09
CA TYR A 145 -2.44 3.83 9.84
C TYR A 145 -3.94 4.05 10.09
N VAL A 146 -4.58 3.16 10.84
CA VAL A 146 -6.02 3.28 11.18
C VAL A 146 -6.29 4.55 11.97
N SER A 147 -5.39 4.92 12.88
CA SER A 147 -5.53 6.14 13.69
C SER A 147 -5.40 7.41 12.83
N ASP A 148 -4.42 7.43 11.92
CA ASP A 148 -4.22 8.55 10.98
C ASP A 148 -5.38 8.66 9.99
N LEU A 149 -5.80 7.55 9.39
CA LEU A 149 -6.95 7.49 8.48
C LEU A 149 -8.21 8.04 9.14
N ARG A 150 -8.52 7.57 10.37
CA ARG A 150 -9.69 8.01 11.12
C ARG A 150 -9.63 9.52 11.41
N ARG A 151 -8.49 10.02 11.88
CA ARG A 151 -8.27 11.44 12.18
C ARG A 151 -8.52 12.30 10.94
N ASN A 152 -7.91 11.93 9.81
CA ASN A 152 -8.01 12.67 8.55
C ASN A 152 -9.44 12.65 8.00
N CYS A 153 -10.12 11.49 8.04
CA CYS A 153 -11.50 11.39 7.59
C CYS A 153 -12.45 12.25 8.43
N PHE A 154 -12.32 12.23 9.76
CA PHE A 154 -13.16 13.08 10.62
C PHE A 154 -12.86 14.57 10.47
N PHE A 155 -11.61 14.94 10.22
CA PHE A 155 -11.25 16.32 9.89
C PHE A 155 -12.00 16.80 8.64
N HIS A 156 -11.98 16.02 7.54
CA HIS A 156 -12.71 16.35 6.33
C HIS A 156 -14.21 16.33 6.56
N LEU A 157 -14.74 15.34 7.28
CA LEU A 157 -16.18 15.27 7.57
C LEU A 157 -16.67 16.50 8.35
N LYS A 158 -15.89 16.99 9.33
CA LYS A 158 -16.21 18.19 10.09
C LYS A 158 -16.31 19.42 9.18
N ARG A 159 -15.35 19.58 8.26
CA ARG A 159 -15.35 20.69 7.29
C ARG A 159 -16.51 20.61 6.31
N LEU A 160 -16.78 19.41 5.78
CA LEU A 160 -17.92 19.21 4.88
C LEU A 160 -19.26 19.48 5.56
N LYS A 161 -19.42 19.09 6.83
CA LYS A 161 -20.62 19.39 7.59
C LYS A 161 -20.89 20.91 7.74
N ALA A 162 -19.84 21.70 7.88
CA ALA A 162 -19.97 23.16 8.03
C ALA A 162 -20.54 23.85 6.77
N ILE A 163 -20.28 23.27 5.59
CA ILE A 163 -20.73 23.82 4.31
C ILE A 163 -21.98 23.13 3.74
N ARG A 164 -22.52 22.12 4.44
CA ARG A 164 -23.59 21.27 3.94
C ARG A 164 -24.84 22.04 3.53
N CYS A 165 -25.23 23.07 4.31
CA CYS A 165 -26.41 23.88 4.05
C CYS A 165 -26.31 24.73 2.78
N PHE A 166 -25.12 24.94 2.25
CA PHE A 166 -24.87 25.76 1.05
C PHE A 166 -24.74 24.91 -0.23
N ILE A 167 -24.76 23.57 -0.10
CA ILE A 167 -24.46 22.67 -1.21
C ILE A 167 -25.62 21.70 -1.43
N PRO A 168 -26.09 21.50 -2.68
CA PRO A 168 -27.07 20.49 -3.03
C PRO A 168 -26.61 19.07 -2.62
N GLN A 169 -27.56 18.22 -2.25
CA GLN A 169 -27.25 16.89 -1.69
C GLN A 169 -26.40 16.01 -2.60
N GLY A 170 -26.62 16.02 -3.91
CA GLY A 170 -25.83 15.25 -4.87
C GLY A 170 -24.36 15.69 -4.92
N GLN A 171 -24.11 17.00 -4.93
CA GLN A 171 -22.77 17.56 -4.89
C GLN A 171 -22.09 17.29 -3.54
N PHE A 172 -22.84 17.36 -2.45
CA PHE A 172 -22.33 16.99 -1.13
C PHE A 172 -21.92 15.52 -1.06
N ALA A 173 -22.69 14.61 -1.67
CA ALA A 173 -22.31 13.20 -1.78
C ALA A 173 -21.00 13.03 -2.57
N THR A 174 -20.85 13.73 -3.67
CA THR A 174 -19.60 13.73 -4.46
C THR A 174 -18.39 14.15 -3.62
N LEU A 175 -18.52 15.22 -2.82
CA LEU A 175 -17.46 15.67 -1.93
C LEU A 175 -17.13 14.63 -0.84
N VAL A 176 -18.13 13.99 -0.25
CA VAL A 176 -17.91 12.90 0.72
C VAL A 176 -17.18 11.73 0.07
N HIS A 177 -17.52 11.36 -1.15
CA HIS A 177 -16.81 10.32 -1.89
C HIS A 177 -15.37 10.74 -2.19
N ALA A 178 -15.14 11.94 -2.67
CA ALA A 178 -13.81 12.43 -3.03
C ALA A 178 -12.85 12.55 -1.82
N PHE A 179 -13.33 13.05 -0.70
CA PHE A 179 -12.47 13.36 0.44
C PHE A 179 -12.43 12.26 1.52
N ILE A 180 -13.41 11.38 1.58
CA ILE A 180 -13.50 10.39 2.67
C ILE A 180 -13.57 8.97 2.12
N THR A 181 -14.56 8.65 1.24
CA THR A 181 -14.71 7.27 0.76
C THR A 181 -13.50 6.82 -0.03
N SER A 182 -12.91 7.69 -0.86
CA SER A 182 -11.67 7.40 -1.59
C SER A 182 -10.52 6.99 -0.66
N ARG A 183 -10.41 7.62 0.52
CA ARG A 183 -9.40 7.28 1.53
C ARG A 183 -9.71 5.95 2.24
N LEU A 184 -10.99 5.67 2.50
CA LEU A 184 -11.43 4.40 3.08
C LEU A 184 -11.21 3.21 2.13
N ASP A 185 -11.25 3.47 0.83
CA ASP A 185 -11.05 2.45 -0.22
C ASP A 185 -9.60 2.30 -0.67
N PHE A 186 -8.76 3.29 -0.33
CA PHE A 186 -7.33 3.21 -0.62
C PHE A 186 -6.69 2.08 0.20
N CYS A 187 -6.03 1.15 -0.48
CA CYS A 187 -5.39 -0.03 0.13
C CYS A 187 -6.29 -0.84 1.09
N ASN A 188 -7.61 -0.81 0.90
CA ASN A 188 -8.56 -1.43 1.84
C ASN A 188 -8.44 -2.95 1.95
N SER A 189 -7.76 -3.63 1.02
CA SER A 189 -7.43 -5.05 1.12
C SER A 189 -6.62 -5.37 2.38
N VAL A 190 -5.82 -4.43 2.88
CA VAL A 190 -5.07 -4.55 4.13
C VAL A 190 -6.01 -4.73 5.33
N PHE A 191 -7.23 -4.19 5.26
CA PHE A 191 -8.20 -4.29 6.36
C PHE A 191 -8.78 -5.69 6.54
N TYR A 192 -8.62 -6.59 5.57
CA TYR A 192 -9.22 -7.93 5.60
C TYR A 192 -8.86 -8.72 6.87
N ARG A 193 -7.62 -8.61 7.34
CA ARG A 193 -7.10 -9.33 8.50
C ARG A 193 -6.99 -8.51 9.77
N LEU A 194 -7.44 -7.26 9.76
CA LEU A 194 -7.41 -6.43 10.95
C LEU A 194 -8.37 -6.95 12.02
N PRO A 195 -8.00 -6.84 13.29
CA PRO A 195 -8.86 -7.20 14.41
C PRO A 195 -10.10 -6.30 14.46
N ASP A 196 -11.18 -6.81 15.06
CA ASP A 196 -12.49 -6.16 15.06
C ASP A 196 -12.48 -4.77 15.69
N ASN A 197 -11.64 -4.54 16.69
CA ASN A 197 -11.50 -3.22 17.32
C ASN A 197 -10.99 -2.15 16.32
N LEU A 198 -10.06 -2.48 15.43
CA LEU A 198 -9.57 -1.56 14.40
C LEU A 198 -10.59 -1.37 13.28
N ILE A 199 -11.21 -2.45 12.81
CA ILE A 199 -12.30 -2.38 11.83
C ILE A 199 -13.45 -1.50 12.34
N SER A 200 -13.84 -1.64 13.60
CA SER A 200 -14.90 -0.84 14.22
C SER A 200 -14.56 0.65 14.24
N ARG A 201 -13.29 1.00 14.44
CA ARG A 201 -12.82 2.41 14.39
C ARG A 201 -12.98 3.01 13.00
N ILE A 202 -12.67 2.23 11.94
CA ILE A 202 -12.87 2.68 10.54
C ILE A 202 -14.36 2.70 10.21
N GLN A 203 -15.12 1.68 10.64
CA GLN A 203 -16.56 1.60 10.43
C GLN A 203 -17.31 2.79 11.02
N THR A 204 -16.85 3.34 12.15
CA THR A 204 -17.43 4.54 12.78
C THR A 204 -17.34 5.76 11.85
N VAL A 205 -16.27 5.89 11.07
CA VAL A 205 -16.13 6.95 10.05
C VAL A 205 -17.21 6.80 8.99
N GLN A 206 -17.30 5.60 8.39
CA GLN A 206 -18.28 5.31 7.34
C GLN A 206 -19.72 5.55 7.84
N ASN A 207 -20.01 5.09 9.05
CA ASN A 207 -21.32 5.29 9.69
C ASN A 207 -21.65 6.77 9.86
N SER A 208 -20.68 7.59 10.27
CA SER A 208 -20.85 9.02 10.44
C SER A 208 -21.08 9.75 9.11
N CYS A 209 -20.43 9.30 8.05
CA CYS A 209 -20.64 9.81 6.69
C CYS A 209 -22.05 9.44 6.18
N ALA A 210 -22.44 8.17 6.34
CA ALA A 210 -23.76 7.70 5.92
C ALA A 210 -24.90 8.48 6.60
N LYS A 211 -24.83 8.64 7.93
CA LYS A 211 -25.81 9.48 8.66
C LYS A 211 -25.83 10.93 8.17
N CYS A 212 -24.66 11.50 7.89
CA CYS A 212 -24.55 12.86 7.40
C CYS A 212 -25.21 13.02 6.02
N LEU A 213 -25.06 12.06 5.11
CA LEU A 213 -25.65 12.07 3.78
C LEU A 213 -27.17 11.88 3.82
N THR A 214 -27.65 10.96 4.66
CA THR A 214 -29.08 10.66 4.78
C THR A 214 -29.86 11.59 5.72
N GLY A 215 -29.17 12.60 6.31
CA GLY A 215 -29.81 13.53 7.24
C GLY A 215 -30.17 12.96 8.61
N LYS A 216 -29.69 11.74 8.92
CA LYS A 216 -29.99 11.06 10.19
C LYS A 216 -29.26 11.68 11.37
N LYS A 217 -29.89 11.62 12.54
CA LYS A 217 -29.36 12.12 13.81
C LYS A 217 -28.31 11.17 14.40
N LYS A 218 -27.63 11.61 15.45
CA LYS A 218 -26.56 10.86 16.13
C LYS A 218 -26.99 9.46 16.57
N TYR A 219 -28.21 9.32 17.07
CA TYR A 219 -28.73 8.08 17.66
C TYR A 219 -29.49 7.18 16.66
N ASP A 220 -29.73 7.65 15.43
CA ASP A 220 -30.40 6.85 14.41
C ASP A 220 -29.53 5.66 13.96
N SER A 221 -30.18 4.66 13.33
CA SER A 221 -29.47 3.48 12.83
C SER A 221 -28.51 3.83 11.70
N ALA A 222 -27.22 3.59 11.92
CA ALA A 222 -26.19 3.73 10.87
C ALA A 222 -26.30 2.62 9.81
N THR A 223 -26.78 1.45 10.19
CA THR A 223 -26.99 0.32 9.27
C THR A 223 -28.06 0.68 8.24
N GLN A 224 -29.18 1.26 8.69
CA GLN A 224 -30.25 1.72 7.78
C GLN A 224 -29.73 2.81 6.83
N ALA A 225 -28.93 3.77 7.32
CA ALA A 225 -28.33 4.80 6.48
C ALA A 225 -27.41 4.23 5.40
N ARG A 226 -26.64 3.17 5.71
CA ARG A 226 -25.79 2.49 4.73
C ARG A 226 -26.57 1.70 3.70
N ILE A 227 -27.67 1.05 4.10
CA ILE A 227 -28.57 0.33 3.18
C ILE A 227 -29.20 1.30 2.18
N GLU A 228 -29.72 2.44 2.64
CA GLU A 228 -30.26 3.50 1.79
C GLU A 228 -29.26 4.02 0.74
N LEU A 229 -27.98 4.07 1.10
CA LEU A 229 -26.89 4.50 0.23
C LEU A 229 -26.26 3.36 -0.58
N HIS A 230 -26.73 2.12 -0.42
CA HIS A 230 -26.13 0.93 -1.00
C HIS A 230 -24.63 0.76 -0.63
N TRP A 231 -24.25 1.14 0.58
CA TRP A 231 -22.87 1.05 1.04
C TRP A 231 -22.58 -0.25 1.76
N LEU A 232 -21.64 -1.02 1.23
CA LEU A 232 -21.09 -2.18 1.90
C LEU A 232 -20.31 -1.77 3.17
N PRO A 233 -20.41 -2.54 4.27
CA PRO A 233 -19.59 -2.34 5.46
C PRO A 233 -18.09 -2.45 5.12
N ILE A 234 -17.23 -1.83 5.93
CA ILE A 234 -15.77 -1.81 5.70
C ILE A 234 -15.20 -3.23 5.51
N ARG A 235 -15.58 -4.18 6.35
CA ARG A 235 -15.12 -5.58 6.22
C ARG A 235 -15.52 -6.21 4.88
N ALA A 236 -16.76 -5.98 4.45
CA ALA A 236 -17.24 -6.49 3.17
C ALA A 236 -16.54 -5.81 1.98
N ARG A 237 -16.22 -4.52 2.07
CA ARG A 237 -15.44 -3.80 1.05
C ARG A 237 -14.02 -4.36 0.93
N ALA A 238 -13.37 -4.69 2.05
CA ALA A 238 -12.05 -5.32 2.07
C ALA A 238 -12.09 -6.71 1.41
N SER A 239 -13.07 -7.54 1.78
CA SER A 239 -13.29 -8.85 1.17
C SER A 239 -13.55 -8.75 -0.33
N PHE A 240 -14.42 -7.82 -0.74
CA PHE A 240 -14.72 -7.57 -2.16
C PHE A 240 -13.47 -7.21 -2.95
N LYS A 241 -12.58 -6.36 -2.40
CA LYS A 241 -11.33 -5.97 -3.06
C LYS A 241 -10.41 -7.17 -3.31
N ILE A 242 -10.29 -8.06 -2.32
CA ILE A 242 -9.52 -9.30 -2.46
C ILE A 242 -10.12 -10.23 -3.51
N LEU A 243 -11.45 -10.36 -3.52
CA LEU A 243 -12.14 -11.17 -4.53
C LEU A 243 -11.93 -10.62 -5.95
N VAL A 244 -11.91 -9.30 -6.11
CA VAL A 244 -11.58 -8.66 -7.40
C VAL A 244 -10.16 -8.98 -7.84
N PHE A 245 -9.17 -8.96 -6.93
CA PHE A 245 -7.81 -9.35 -7.25
C PHE A 245 -7.73 -10.83 -7.63
N ALA A 246 -8.36 -11.70 -6.84
CA ALA A 246 -8.42 -13.12 -7.12
C ALA A 246 -9.04 -13.41 -8.50
N HIS A 247 -10.16 -12.77 -8.81
CA HIS A 247 -10.82 -12.89 -10.10
C HIS A 247 -9.91 -12.48 -11.26
N LYS A 248 -9.23 -11.34 -11.15
CA LYS A 248 -8.29 -10.86 -12.17
C LYS A 248 -7.15 -11.85 -12.41
N VAL A 249 -6.60 -12.45 -11.35
CA VAL A 249 -5.52 -13.43 -11.45
C VAL A 249 -6.00 -14.72 -12.13
N VAL A 250 -7.18 -15.22 -11.72
CA VAL A 250 -7.73 -16.47 -12.28
C VAL A 250 -8.05 -16.35 -13.76
N HIS A 251 -8.61 -15.22 -14.17
CA HIS A 251 -8.96 -14.97 -15.56
C HIS A 251 -7.80 -14.40 -16.38
N GLN A 252 -6.57 -14.45 -15.85
CA GLN A 252 -5.34 -14.00 -16.52
C GLN A 252 -5.51 -12.62 -17.19
N SER A 253 -6.16 -11.70 -16.50
CA SER A 253 -6.32 -10.33 -16.96
C SER A 253 -4.94 -9.69 -17.14
N ASP A 254 -4.68 -9.05 -18.28
CA ASP A 254 -3.43 -8.35 -18.62
C ASP A 254 -3.02 -7.31 -17.53
N ASN A 255 -3.97 -6.91 -16.72
CA ASN A 255 -3.78 -5.99 -15.61
C ASN A 255 -3.47 -6.68 -14.25
N ALA A 256 -3.30 -8.01 -14.22
CA ALA A 256 -2.94 -8.70 -12.99
C ALA A 256 -1.42 -8.79 -12.86
N PRO A 257 -0.82 -8.28 -11.76
CA PRO A 257 0.62 -8.41 -11.55
C PRO A 257 1.04 -9.89 -11.49
N ALA A 258 2.11 -10.25 -12.21
CA ALA A 258 2.58 -11.64 -12.32
C ALA A 258 2.89 -12.29 -10.94
N TYR A 259 3.37 -11.50 -9.97
CA TYR A 259 3.67 -12.01 -8.62
C TYR A 259 2.41 -12.45 -7.85
N LEU A 260 1.23 -11.93 -8.18
CA LEU A 260 -0.02 -12.39 -7.56
C LEU A 260 -0.42 -13.78 -8.04
N SER A 261 -0.03 -14.19 -9.25
CA SER A 261 -0.34 -15.52 -9.78
C SER A 261 0.27 -16.64 -8.93
N SER A 262 1.43 -16.42 -8.33
CA SER A 262 2.05 -17.37 -7.40
C SER A 262 1.34 -17.44 -6.04
N ALA A 263 0.64 -16.39 -5.64
CA ALA A 263 -0.11 -16.34 -4.38
C ALA A 263 -1.47 -17.06 -4.47
N PHE A 264 -1.98 -17.28 -5.69
CA PHE A 264 -3.23 -17.98 -5.96
C PHE A 264 -2.94 -19.28 -6.70
N SER A 265 -3.33 -20.41 -6.12
CA SER A 265 -3.31 -21.70 -6.80
C SER A 265 -4.74 -22.20 -7.02
N THR A 266 -4.98 -22.73 -8.21
CA THR A 266 -6.25 -23.40 -8.50
C THR A 266 -6.13 -24.89 -8.19
N THR A 267 -7.13 -25.48 -7.57
CA THR A 267 -7.23 -26.94 -7.43
C THR A 267 -8.13 -27.51 -8.52
N LYS A 268 -7.59 -28.44 -9.29
CA LYS A 268 -8.41 -29.33 -10.10
C LYS A 268 -8.94 -30.43 -9.18
N HIS A 269 -10.24 -30.51 -8.98
CA HIS A 269 -10.86 -31.63 -8.28
C HIS A 269 -11.05 -32.79 -9.23
N SER A 270 -10.67 -33.97 -8.80
CA SER A 270 -10.82 -35.22 -9.59
C SER A 270 -12.28 -35.68 -9.72
N ARG A 271 -13.21 -35.12 -8.97
CA ARG A 271 -14.65 -35.44 -9.03
C ARG A 271 -15.46 -34.18 -9.14
N ILE A 272 -16.36 -34.12 -10.12
CA ILE A 272 -17.33 -33.05 -10.31
C ILE A 272 -18.43 -33.22 -9.26
N THR A 273 -18.49 -32.36 -8.28
CA THR A 273 -19.62 -32.23 -7.36
C THR A 273 -20.37 -30.94 -7.65
N ARG A 274 -21.62 -30.79 -7.15
CA ARG A 274 -22.42 -29.57 -7.35
C ARG A 274 -21.73 -28.29 -6.88
N PHE A 275 -20.65 -28.37 -6.09
CA PHE A 275 -19.83 -27.28 -5.61
C PHE A 275 -18.49 -27.12 -6.36
N ASN A 276 -18.17 -28.04 -7.28
CA ASN A 276 -16.97 -27.97 -8.10
C ASN A 276 -17.28 -27.22 -9.39
N CYS A 277 -17.35 -25.92 -9.34
CA CYS A 277 -17.06 -25.15 -10.54
C CYS A 277 -15.58 -25.35 -10.89
N ASP A 278 -15.27 -25.61 -12.14
CA ASP A 278 -13.91 -25.64 -12.66
C ASP A 278 -13.17 -24.41 -12.15
N ASN A 279 -12.04 -24.61 -11.47
CA ASN A 279 -11.22 -23.57 -10.84
C ASN A 279 -11.67 -23.04 -9.45
N THR A 280 -11.77 -23.93 -8.45
CA THR A 280 -11.82 -23.47 -7.05
C THR A 280 -10.45 -22.91 -6.64
N LEU A 281 -10.43 -21.65 -6.23
CA LEU A 281 -9.23 -21.00 -5.70
C LEU A 281 -8.79 -21.63 -4.38
N LYS A 282 -7.60 -22.23 -4.39
CA LYS A 282 -6.80 -22.43 -3.17
C LYS A 282 -5.93 -21.20 -2.96
N GLY A 283 -5.96 -20.60 -1.86
CA GLY A 283 -5.08 -19.50 -1.62
C GLY A 283 -5.46 -18.71 -0.38
N PHE A 284 -5.54 -17.42 -0.49
CA PHE A 284 -5.77 -16.50 0.62
C PHE A 284 -6.85 -16.91 1.63
N PHE A 285 -7.84 -17.67 1.18
CA PHE A 285 -8.93 -18.19 2.03
C PHE A 285 -8.57 -19.46 2.75
N THR A 286 -7.61 -20.24 2.26
CA THR A 286 -7.09 -21.45 2.91
C THR A 286 -5.79 -21.21 3.66
N CYS A 287 -5.24 -20.03 3.65
CA CYS A 287 -4.24 -19.63 4.61
C CYS A 287 -4.93 -19.61 5.99
N ARG A 288 -5.32 -20.78 6.42
CA ARG A 288 -5.76 -21.01 7.77
C ARG A 288 -4.65 -20.54 8.68
N LEU A 289 -4.99 -19.67 9.53
CA LEU A 289 -4.47 -19.60 10.88
C LEU A 289 -4.76 -20.94 11.61
N SER A 290 -4.40 -22.06 11.00
CA SER A 290 -4.55 -23.37 11.61
C SER A 290 -3.51 -23.62 12.70
N THR A 291 -2.69 -22.62 13.00
CA THR A 291 -1.66 -22.72 14.03
C THR A 291 -1.92 -21.87 15.26
N VAL A 292 -2.99 -21.09 15.29
CA VAL A 292 -3.37 -20.34 16.50
C VAL A 292 -4.80 -20.68 16.85
N GLY A 293 -5.02 -21.79 17.48
CA GLY A 293 -6.33 -22.13 17.97
C GLY A 293 -6.76 -23.60 17.88
N ALA A 294 -5.93 -24.46 17.34
CA ALA A 294 -6.16 -25.91 17.47
C ALA A 294 -5.37 -26.44 18.65
N ARG A 295 -5.65 -25.91 19.83
CA ARG A 295 -5.32 -26.55 21.12
C ARG A 295 -6.36 -26.15 22.13
N SER A 296 -7.28 -26.98 22.28
CA SER A 296 -7.93 -27.36 23.53
C SER A 296 -8.39 -28.76 23.36
#